data_8670de7ea277b5225abcba6bc9f1810e
#
_entry.id   8670de7ea277b5225abcba6bc9f1810e
#
_cell.length_a   1.000
_cell.length_b   1.000
_cell.length_c   1.000
_cell.angle_alpha   90.00
_cell.angle_beta   90.00
_cell.angle_gamma   90.00
#
_symmetry.space_group_name_H-M   'P 1'
#
loop_
_entity.id
_entity.type
_entity.pdbx_description
1 polymer ?
#
loop_
_entity_poly.entity_id
_entity_poly.type
_entity_poly.pdbx_seq_one_letter_code
_entity_poly.pdbx_strand_id
1 'polypeptide(L)'
;MTAESNSADPAANRADLGKDPSRVSGMFDQVAGRYDLTNTVLSLGQDQLWRIATTRAIAPARDERILDLAAGTGASAVALARSGADVVAADFSPGMIAEGRRRHGGIPNLTFVEADATNLPFADDEFDVVTMSFGLRNVNEPRAALAELLRVTAPGGRLVICEFSHPPSRAFHRLYDFYNDRVLPVIAKTLSSNAEAYDYLNESIKDWPDQQTLAAWIRAAGWTDVAHRNLSLGIVALHRAVKPV
;
A
#
# COMPACT_ATOMS: atom_id res chain seq x y z
N MET A 1 10.78 33.05 -36.33
CA MET A 1 10.60 31.70 -35.79
C MET A 1 10.98 31.79 -34.30
N THR A 2 10.01 32.09 -33.47
CA THR A 2 10.16 32.17 -32.01
C THR A 2 9.88 30.79 -31.44
N ALA A 3 10.88 30.18 -30.81
CA ALA A 3 10.74 28.93 -30.09
C ALA A 3 9.91 29.21 -28.82
N GLU A 4 8.69 28.72 -28.78
CA GLU A 4 7.89 28.62 -27.55
C GLU A 4 8.57 27.58 -26.64
N SER A 5 9.19 28.06 -25.58
CA SER A 5 9.64 27.21 -24.48
C SER A 5 8.38 26.72 -23.72
N ASN A 6 7.97 25.51 -24.00
CA ASN A 6 6.94 24.81 -23.24
C ASN A 6 7.51 24.49 -21.85
N SER A 7 7.47 25.46 -20.93
CA SER A 7 7.70 25.23 -19.51
C SER A 7 6.44 24.52 -18.97
N ALA A 8 6.46 23.19 -18.94
CA ALA A 8 5.47 22.42 -18.22
C ALA A 8 5.39 22.95 -16.79
N ASP A 9 4.21 23.39 -16.37
CA ASP A 9 3.94 23.85 -15.01
C ASP A 9 4.22 22.68 -14.05
N PRO A 10 5.19 22.78 -13.15
CA PRO A 10 5.49 21.70 -12.21
C PRO A 10 4.28 21.32 -11.34
N ALA A 11 3.34 22.24 -11.09
CA ALA A 11 2.10 21.96 -10.38
C ALA A 11 1.14 21.03 -11.16
N ALA A 12 1.23 20.99 -12.51
CA ALA A 12 0.39 20.15 -13.35
C ALA A 12 0.74 18.64 -13.25
N ASN A 13 1.91 18.28 -12.75
CA ASN A 13 2.40 16.89 -12.65
C ASN A 13 2.38 16.33 -11.21
N ARG A 14 1.93 17.10 -10.22
CA ARG A 14 1.85 16.63 -8.83
C ARG A 14 0.73 15.60 -8.67
N ALA A 15 1.01 14.51 -7.91
CA ALA A 15 -0.05 13.63 -7.42
C ALA A 15 -0.97 14.39 -6.46
N ASP A 16 -2.28 14.23 -6.64
CA ASP A 16 -3.32 14.89 -5.86
C ASP A 16 -4.42 13.89 -5.44
N LEU A 17 -5.45 14.36 -4.72
CA LEU A 17 -6.55 13.52 -4.26
C LEU A 17 -7.44 12.97 -5.41
N GLY A 18 -7.25 13.43 -6.64
CA GLY A 18 -7.83 12.81 -7.84
C GLY A 18 -7.21 11.45 -8.16
N LYS A 19 -6.03 11.18 -7.58
CA LYS A 19 -5.32 9.89 -7.67
C LYS A 19 -5.16 9.41 -9.11
N ASP A 20 -4.83 10.35 -10.02
CA ASP A 20 -4.50 9.98 -11.39
C ASP A 20 -3.37 8.95 -11.40
N PRO A 21 -3.60 7.76 -11.98
CA PRO A 21 -2.65 6.66 -11.89
C PRO A 21 -1.26 7.03 -12.41
N SER A 22 -1.17 7.80 -13.49
CA SER A 22 0.11 8.20 -14.09
C SER A 22 0.92 9.12 -13.19
N ARG A 23 0.27 10.05 -12.48
CA ARG A 23 0.92 10.97 -11.53
C ARG A 23 1.36 10.25 -10.27
N VAL A 24 0.51 9.36 -9.75
CA VAL A 24 0.83 8.53 -8.57
C VAL A 24 2.01 7.62 -8.88
N SER A 25 2.01 6.91 -10.02
CA SER A 25 3.13 6.08 -10.46
C SER A 25 4.42 6.90 -10.60
N GLY A 26 4.37 8.03 -11.32
CA GLY A 26 5.54 8.88 -11.52
C GLY A 26 6.13 9.43 -10.22
N MET A 27 5.31 9.71 -9.21
CA MET A 27 5.77 10.10 -7.89
C MET A 27 6.54 8.95 -7.20
N PHE A 28 6.00 7.72 -7.25
CA PHE A 28 6.63 6.54 -6.65
C PHE A 28 7.91 6.14 -7.39
N ASP A 29 7.96 6.25 -8.72
CA ASP A 29 9.16 5.99 -9.54
C ASP A 29 10.35 6.86 -9.10
N GLN A 30 10.12 8.15 -8.81
CA GLN A 30 11.16 9.09 -8.38
C GLN A 30 11.77 8.74 -7.01
N VAL A 31 11.02 8.11 -6.14
CA VAL A 31 11.46 7.80 -4.76
C VAL A 31 11.88 6.33 -4.55
N ALA A 32 11.67 5.44 -5.55
CA ALA A 32 11.83 4.00 -5.43
C ALA A 32 13.18 3.58 -4.78
N GLY A 33 14.29 4.22 -5.15
CA GLY A 33 15.62 3.87 -4.64
C GLY A 33 15.83 4.11 -3.14
N ARG A 34 15.09 5.04 -2.52
CA ARG A 34 15.19 5.43 -1.10
C ARG A 34 13.91 5.22 -0.32
N TYR A 35 12.88 4.68 -0.94
CA TYR A 35 11.53 4.58 -0.40
C TYR A 35 11.49 3.90 0.97
N ASP A 36 12.11 2.73 1.11
CA ASP A 36 12.09 1.98 2.37
C ASP A 36 12.77 2.74 3.52
N LEU A 37 13.95 3.33 3.25
CA LEU A 37 14.68 4.10 4.25
C LEU A 37 13.87 5.31 4.72
N THR A 38 13.26 6.00 3.78
CA THR A 38 12.47 7.20 4.06
C THR A 38 11.24 6.86 4.91
N ASN A 39 10.52 5.78 4.57
CA ASN A 39 9.37 5.32 5.37
C ASN A 39 9.79 4.91 6.78
N THR A 40 10.92 4.23 6.94
CA THR A 40 11.43 3.84 8.26
C THR A 40 11.77 5.05 9.12
N VAL A 41 12.41 6.08 8.55
CA VAL A 41 12.72 7.30 9.31
C VAL A 41 11.47 8.06 9.70
N LEU A 42 10.51 8.24 8.78
CA LEU A 42 9.28 9.00 9.03
C LEU A 42 8.33 8.28 9.99
N SER A 43 8.28 6.96 9.95
CA SER A 43 7.50 6.17 10.89
C SER A 43 8.21 5.97 12.23
N LEU A 44 9.40 6.52 12.42
CA LEU A 44 10.28 6.26 13.57
C LEU A 44 10.51 4.75 13.80
N GLY A 45 10.63 3.98 12.69
CA GLY A 45 10.83 2.54 12.70
C GLY A 45 9.55 1.71 12.95
N GLN A 46 8.39 2.34 13.10
CA GLN A 46 7.13 1.60 13.34
C GLN A 46 6.69 0.78 12.12
N ASP A 47 7.09 1.16 10.91
CA ASP A 47 6.84 0.41 9.68
C ASP A 47 7.27 -1.07 9.80
N GLN A 48 8.38 -1.33 10.46
CA GLN A 48 8.86 -2.70 10.70
C GLN A 48 7.94 -3.48 11.63
N LEU A 49 7.41 -2.83 12.68
CA LEU A 49 6.45 -3.46 13.60
C LEU A 49 5.12 -3.74 12.88
N TRP A 50 4.67 -2.82 12.04
CA TRP A 50 3.47 -3.02 11.22
C TRP A 50 3.65 -4.16 10.23
N ARG A 51 4.81 -4.26 9.57
CA ARG A 51 5.15 -5.36 8.66
C ARG A 51 5.15 -6.71 9.38
N ILE A 52 5.76 -6.80 10.56
CA ILE A 52 5.72 -8.02 11.39
C ILE A 52 4.28 -8.39 11.76
N ALA A 53 3.47 -7.40 12.17
CA ALA A 53 2.07 -7.62 12.52
C ALA A 53 1.25 -8.09 11.31
N THR A 54 1.50 -7.52 10.12
CA THR A 54 0.86 -7.90 8.86
C THR A 54 1.25 -9.33 8.45
N THR A 55 2.55 -9.66 8.45
CA THR A 55 3.01 -11.02 8.14
C THR A 55 2.40 -12.06 9.08
N ARG A 56 2.30 -11.75 10.39
CA ARG A 56 1.61 -12.63 11.35
C ARG A 56 0.11 -12.76 11.08
N ALA A 57 -0.53 -11.69 10.61
CA ALA A 57 -1.95 -11.72 10.26
C ALA A 57 -2.21 -12.50 8.97
N ILE A 58 -1.31 -12.44 8.01
CA ILE A 58 -1.30 -13.24 6.78
C ILE A 58 -1.10 -14.72 7.14
N ALA A 59 -0.22 -15.02 8.09
CA ALA A 59 0.15 -16.39 8.49
C ALA A 59 0.51 -17.27 7.27
N PRO A 60 1.52 -16.89 6.46
CA PRO A 60 1.82 -17.54 5.19
C PRO A 60 2.27 -18.99 5.40
N ALA A 61 1.78 -19.93 4.58
CA ALA A 61 2.16 -21.32 4.57
C ALA A 61 2.94 -21.70 3.29
N ARG A 62 3.72 -22.78 3.36
CA ARG A 62 4.63 -23.19 2.27
C ARG A 62 3.91 -23.45 0.95
N ASP A 63 2.74 -24.05 0.99
CA ASP A 63 2.01 -24.53 -0.20
C ASP A 63 1.02 -23.48 -0.72
N GLU A 64 1.08 -22.25 -0.18
CA GLU A 64 0.19 -21.17 -0.58
C GLU A 64 0.77 -20.32 -1.70
N ARG A 65 -0.11 -19.83 -2.58
CA ARG A 65 0.15 -18.80 -3.54
C ARG A 65 -0.37 -17.47 -3.02
N ILE A 66 0.51 -16.49 -2.89
CA ILE A 66 0.22 -15.20 -2.23
C ILE A 66 0.41 -14.06 -3.23
N LEU A 67 -0.60 -13.19 -3.36
CA LEU A 67 -0.48 -11.90 -4.03
C LEU A 67 -0.20 -10.81 -2.99
N ASP A 68 0.96 -10.17 -3.09
CA ASP A 68 1.29 -8.91 -2.38
C ASP A 68 1.11 -7.76 -3.36
N LEU A 69 -0.03 -7.06 -3.27
CA LEU A 69 -0.40 -5.96 -4.16
C LEU A 69 0.03 -4.62 -3.58
N ALA A 70 0.49 -3.70 -4.42
CA ALA A 70 1.23 -2.49 -4.05
C ALA A 70 2.49 -2.84 -3.23
N ALA A 71 3.22 -3.85 -3.72
CA ALA A 71 4.38 -4.40 -3.04
C ALA A 71 5.59 -3.46 -2.98
N GLY A 72 5.58 -2.39 -3.79
CA GLY A 72 6.70 -1.47 -3.92
C GLY A 72 7.97 -2.20 -4.34
N THR A 73 9.04 -2.01 -3.60
CA THR A 73 10.33 -2.69 -3.82
C THR A 73 10.36 -4.15 -3.35
N GLY A 74 9.24 -4.68 -2.82
CA GLY A 74 9.09 -6.08 -2.44
C GLY A 74 9.52 -6.42 -1.02
N ALA A 75 9.73 -5.45 -0.13
CA ALA A 75 10.20 -5.71 1.22
C ALA A 75 9.25 -6.60 2.04
N SER A 76 7.94 -6.47 1.86
CA SER A 76 6.92 -7.35 2.46
C SER A 76 6.88 -8.71 1.77
N ALA A 77 6.91 -8.74 0.44
CA ALA A 77 6.92 -9.96 -0.35
C ALA A 77 8.10 -10.89 -0.02
N VAL A 78 9.30 -10.32 0.20
CA VAL A 78 10.47 -11.09 0.67
C VAL A 78 10.21 -11.75 2.03
N ALA A 79 9.55 -11.06 2.94
CA ALA A 79 9.21 -11.64 4.25
C ALA A 79 8.22 -12.80 4.11
N LEU A 80 7.25 -12.69 3.19
CA LEU A 80 6.29 -13.75 2.87
C LEU A 80 6.97 -14.95 2.19
N ALA A 81 7.84 -14.71 1.21
CA ALA A 81 8.56 -15.78 0.49
C ALA A 81 9.43 -16.66 1.40
N ARG A 82 9.89 -16.14 2.58
CA ARG A 82 10.63 -16.92 3.57
C ARG A 82 9.83 -18.07 4.19
N SER A 83 8.51 -18.05 4.14
CA SER A 83 7.68 -19.18 4.57
C SER A 83 7.76 -20.38 3.63
N GLY A 84 8.24 -20.17 2.40
CA GLY A 84 8.23 -21.13 1.30
C GLY A 84 6.99 -21.00 0.40
N ALA A 85 6.09 -20.05 0.65
CA ALA A 85 4.98 -19.72 -0.22
C ALA A 85 5.47 -19.22 -1.59
N ASP A 86 4.68 -19.42 -2.64
CA ASP A 86 4.87 -18.80 -3.95
C ASP A 86 4.29 -17.39 -3.93
N VAL A 87 5.14 -16.36 -4.02
CA VAL A 87 4.73 -14.96 -3.84
C VAL A 87 4.81 -14.20 -5.14
N VAL A 88 3.71 -13.57 -5.51
CA VAL A 88 3.65 -12.57 -6.58
C VAL A 88 3.61 -11.18 -5.96
N ALA A 89 4.68 -10.42 -6.14
CA ALA A 89 4.78 -9.01 -5.77
C ALA A 89 4.32 -8.16 -6.94
N ALA A 90 3.14 -7.54 -6.81
CA ALA A 90 2.54 -6.74 -7.87
C ALA A 90 2.50 -5.25 -7.47
N ASP A 91 2.87 -4.38 -8.39
CA ASP A 91 2.81 -2.93 -8.18
C ASP A 91 2.48 -2.21 -9.50
N PHE A 92 1.85 -1.06 -9.39
CA PHE A 92 1.51 -0.24 -10.55
C PHE A 92 2.71 0.57 -11.06
N SER A 93 3.74 0.82 -10.23
CA SER A 93 4.95 1.59 -10.58
C SER A 93 6.00 0.71 -11.25
N PRO A 94 6.34 0.94 -12.55
CA PRO A 94 7.42 0.22 -13.22
C PRO A 94 8.77 0.40 -12.51
N GLY A 95 9.03 1.58 -11.93
CA GLY A 95 10.26 1.86 -11.19
C GLY A 95 10.37 1.04 -9.91
N MET A 96 9.27 0.85 -9.16
CA MET A 96 9.23 -0.03 -7.99
C MET A 96 9.49 -1.47 -8.37
N ILE A 97 8.86 -1.98 -9.42
CA ILE A 97 9.05 -3.34 -9.94
C ILE A 97 10.49 -3.57 -10.41
N ALA A 98 11.07 -2.62 -11.16
CA ALA A 98 12.45 -2.71 -11.62
C ALA A 98 13.45 -2.77 -10.45
N GLU A 99 13.24 -1.92 -9.43
CA GLU A 99 14.09 -1.91 -8.23
C GLU A 99 13.91 -3.19 -7.40
N GLY A 100 12.67 -3.69 -7.27
CA GLY A 100 12.37 -4.95 -6.61
C GLY A 100 13.07 -6.13 -7.28
N ARG A 101 12.98 -6.24 -8.60
CA ARG A 101 13.70 -7.26 -9.39
C ARG A 101 15.22 -7.15 -9.23
N ARG A 102 15.75 -5.93 -9.23
CA ARG A 102 17.20 -5.70 -9.03
C ARG A 102 17.67 -6.20 -7.67
N ARG A 103 16.89 -5.96 -6.61
CA ARG A 103 17.25 -6.33 -5.23
C ARG A 103 16.99 -7.80 -4.91
N HIS A 104 15.90 -8.36 -5.41
CA HIS A 104 15.32 -9.62 -4.93
C HIS A 104 15.02 -10.65 -6.03
N GLY A 105 15.36 -10.37 -7.29
CA GLY A 105 15.10 -11.27 -8.43
C GLY A 105 15.80 -12.63 -8.36
N GLY A 106 16.72 -12.84 -7.40
CA GLY A 106 17.35 -14.13 -7.14
C GLY A 106 16.57 -15.05 -6.19
N ILE A 107 15.41 -14.62 -5.66
CA ILE A 107 14.58 -15.44 -4.76
C ILE A 107 13.66 -16.33 -5.62
N PRO A 108 13.80 -17.68 -5.59
CA PRO A 108 13.14 -18.56 -6.56
C PRO A 108 11.60 -18.54 -6.51
N ASN A 109 11.02 -18.31 -5.33
CA ASN A 109 9.59 -18.29 -5.09
C ASN A 109 9.03 -16.87 -4.93
N LEU A 110 9.67 -15.88 -5.58
CA LEU A 110 9.22 -14.49 -5.60
C LEU A 110 9.25 -13.95 -7.03
N THR A 111 8.08 -13.57 -7.54
CA THR A 111 7.93 -12.99 -8.89
C THR A 111 7.43 -11.57 -8.78
N PHE A 112 7.95 -10.67 -9.61
CA PHE A 112 7.53 -9.26 -9.68
C PHE A 112 6.71 -9.02 -10.95
N VAL A 113 5.52 -8.42 -10.80
CA VAL A 113 4.57 -8.14 -11.89
C VAL A 113 4.10 -6.70 -11.81
N GLU A 114 4.08 -6.00 -12.96
CA GLU A 114 3.41 -4.71 -13.07
C GLU A 114 1.89 -4.96 -13.20
N ALA A 115 1.08 -4.34 -12.32
CA ALA A 115 -0.36 -4.56 -12.32
C ALA A 115 -1.14 -3.37 -11.78
N ASP A 116 -2.27 -3.08 -12.43
CA ASP A 116 -3.28 -2.16 -11.94
C ASP A 116 -4.21 -2.90 -10.96
N ALA A 117 -4.37 -2.36 -9.76
CA ALA A 117 -5.21 -2.92 -8.72
C ALA A 117 -6.69 -3.04 -9.12
N THR A 118 -7.15 -2.21 -10.08
CA THR A 118 -8.53 -2.18 -10.58
C THR A 118 -8.78 -3.13 -11.75
N ASN A 119 -7.70 -3.73 -12.30
CA ASN A 119 -7.76 -4.69 -13.42
C ASN A 119 -6.55 -5.62 -13.36
N LEU A 120 -6.59 -6.60 -12.47
CA LEU A 120 -5.49 -7.51 -12.21
C LEU A 120 -5.29 -8.51 -13.36
N PRO A 121 -4.05 -8.71 -13.87
CA PRO A 121 -3.75 -9.63 -14.97
C PRO A 121 -3.64 -11.10 -14.50
N PHE A 122 -4.52 -11.50 -13.57
CA PHE A 122 -4.55 -12.83 -12.97
C PHE A 122 -5.91 -13.47 -13.18
N ALA A 123 -5.94 -14.81 -13.20
CA ALA A 123 -7.17 -15.59 -13.32
C ALA A 123 -8.04 -15.47 -12.05
N ASP A 124 -9.33 -15.81 -12.19
CA ASP A 124 -10.21 -15.99 -11.04
C ASP A 124 -9.66 -17.12 -10.16
N ASP A 125 -9.81 -16.98 -8.84
CA ASP A 125 -9.47 -18.01 -7.86
C ASP A 125 -7.99 -18.45 -7.86
N GLU A 126 -7.08 -17.60 -8.29
CA GLU A 126 -5.65 -17.94 -8.47
C GLU A 126 -4.84 -17.93 -7.17
N PHE A 127 -5.24 -17.16 -6.15
CA PHE A 127 -4.47 -16.96 -4.93
C PHE A 127 -5.18 -17.46 -3.67
N ASP A 128 -4.44 -18.14 -2.79
CA ASP A 128 -4.92 -18.53 -1.46
C ASP A 128 -4.97 -17.32 -0.52
N VAL A 129 -4.08 -16.35 -0.73
CA VAL A 129 -3.97 -15.13 0.07
C VAL A 129 -3.72 -13.94 -0.82
N VAL A 130 -4.44 -12.87 -0.55
CA VAL A 130 -4.15 -11.55 -1.12
C VAL A 130 -3.88 -10.55 0.00
N THR A 131 -2.86 -9.72 -0.17
CA THR A 131 -2.52 -8.69 0.81
C THR A 131 -2.19 -7.37 0.12
N MET A 132 -2.45 -6.27 0.80
CA MET A 132 -2.09 -4.93 0.35
C MET A 132 -1.71 -4.07 1.55
N SER A 133 -0.49 -3.50 1.52
CA SER A 133 0.00 -2.67 2.61
C SER A 133 0.31 -1.25 2.13
N PHE A 134 -0.36 -0.25 2.71
CA PHE A 134 -0.17 1.18 2.45
C PHE A 134 -0.36 1.60 0.98
N GLY A 135 -1.12 0.82 0.21
CA GLY A 135 -1.37 1.04 -1.21
C GLY A 135 -2.81 1.44 -1.54
N LEU A 136 -3.80 0.91 -0.79
CA LEU A 136 -5.20 1.04 -1.16
C LEU A 136 -5.70 2.50 -1.18
N ARG A 137 -5.19 3.35 -0.29
CA ARG A 137 -5.52 4.79 -0.27
C ARG A 137 -5.07 5.54 -1.52
N ASN A 138 -4.10 5.00 -2.26
CA ASN A 138 -3.54 5.61 -3.47
C ASN A 138 -4.29 5.19 -4.75
N VAL A 139 -5.16 4.19 -4.65
CA VAL A 139 -6.00 3.73 -5.76
C VAL A 139 -7.15 4.72 -5.96
N ASN A 140 -7.40 5.11 -7.21
CA ASN A 140 -8.51 6.01 -7.56
C ASN A 140 -9.88 5.37 -7.28
N GLU A 141 -10.02 4.06 -7.56
CA GLU A 141 -11.23 3.26 -7.40
C GLU A 141 -11.01 2.13 -6.37
N PRO A 142 -10.86 2.43 -5.05
CA PRO A 142 -10.50 1.42 -4.05
C PRO A 142 -11.53 0.30 -3.91
N ARG A 143 -12.81 0.57 -4.22
CA ARG A 143 -13.85 -0.46 -4.20
C ARG A 143 -13.72 -1.43 -5.37
N ALA A 144 -13.31 -0.96 -6.55
CA ALA A 144 -13.00 -1.82 -7.69
C ALA A 144 -11.80 -2.72 -7.39
N ALA A 145 -10.75 -2.15 -6.76
CA ALA A 145 -9.61 -2.95 -6.30
C ALA A 145 -10.00 -4.04 -5.30
N LEU A 146 -10.91 -3.75 -4.35
CA LEU A 146 -11.42 -4.76 -3.40
C LEU A 146 -12.21 -5.88 -4.10
N ALA A 147 -12.95 -5.57 -5.18
CA ALA A 147 -13.65 -6.54 -6.00
C ALA A 147 -12.68 -7.40 -6.83
N GLU A 148 -11.64 -6.79 -7.42
CA GLU A 148 -10.59 -7.53 -8.13
C GLU A 148 -9.79 -8.45 -7.20
N LEU A 149 -9.44 -7.99 -6.00
CA LEU A 149 -8.82 -8.84 -4.98
C LEU A 149 -9.73 -10.03 -4.64
N LEU A 150 -11.06 -9.82 -4.53
CA LEU A 150 -12.00 -10.91 -4.30
C LEU A 150 -12.03 -11.89 -5.48
N ARG A 151 -12.05 -11.38 -6.72
CA ARG A 151 -12.10 -12.19 -7.94
C ARG A 151 -10.91 -13.15 -8.00
N VAL A 152 -9.70 -12.65 -7.81
CA VAL A 152 -8.47 -13.44 -7.94
C VAL A 152 -8.16 -14.33 -6.73
N THR A 153 -8.89 -14.18 -5.62
CA THR A 153 -8.71 -15.01 -4.42
C THR A 153 -9.52 -16.30 -4.55
N ALA A 154 -8.95 -17.44 -4.21
CA ALA A 154 -9.64 -18.74 -4.19
C ALA A 154 -10.76 -18.78 -3.13
N PRO A 155 -11.85 -19.57 -3.32
CA PRO A 155 -12.86 -19.78 -2.30
C PRO A 155 -12.24 -20.23 -0.97
N GLY A 156 -12.63 -19.62 0.14
CA GLY A 156 -12.01 -19.82 1.45
C GLY A 156 -10.66 -19.12 1.64
N GLY A 157 -10.12 -18.52 0.60
CA GLY A 157 -8.89 -17.71 0.67
C GLY A 157 -9.08 -16.42 1.46
N ARG A 158 -8.01 -15.79 1.86
CA ARG A 158 -8.04 -14.66 2.81
C ARG A 158 -7.43 -13.38 2.30
N LEU A 159 -8.03 -12.27 2.71
CA LEU A 159 -7.55 -10.90 2.50
C LEU A 159 -6.89 -10.38 3.77
N VAL A 160 -5.74 -9.69 3.63
CA VAL A 160 -5.15 -8.89 4.70
C VAL A 160 -4.76 -7.51 4.16
N ILE A 161 -5.36 -6.46 4.69
CA ILE A 161 -5.02 -5.07 4.36
C ILE A 161 -4.41 -4.40 5.58
N CYS A 162 -3.23 -3.79 5.41
CA CYS A 162 -2.60 -2.91 6.38
C CYS A 162 -2.62 -1.48 5.82
N GLU A 163 -3.35 -0.56 6.44
CA GLU A 163 -3.47 0.80 5.91
C GLU A 163 -3.55 1.83 7.05
N PHE A 164 -3.18 3.07 6.75
CA PHE A 164 -3.42 4.19 7.64
C PHE A 164 -4.89 4.29 8.00
N SER A 165 -5.17 4.86 9.16
CA SER A 165 -6.52 5.02 9.65
C SER A 165 -6.59 6.16 10.67
N HIS A 166 -7.76 6.36 11.27
CA HIS A 166 -7.97 7.43 12.25
C HIS A 166 -7.97 6.88 13.67
N PRO A 167 -7.12 7.44 14.58
CA PRO A 167 -7.15 7.07 15.98
C PRO A 167 -8.54 7.23 16.60
N PRO A 168 -9.11 6.20 17.27
CA PRO A 168 -10.46 6.29 17.84
C PRO A 168 -10.53 7.20 19.06
N SER A 169 -9.42 7.44 19.74
CA SER A 169 -9.34 8.38 20.87
C SER A 169 -9.25 9.82 20.38
N ARG A 170 -10.24 10.64 20.67
CA ARG A 170 -10.27 12.07 20.28
C ARG A 170 -9.06 12.86 20.79
N ALA A 171 -8.57 12.56 21.99
CA ALA A 171 -7.41 13.25 22.56
C ALA A 171 -6.13 12.87 21.79
N PHE A 172 -5.95 11.58 21.48
CA PHE A 172 -4.81 11.11 20.72
C PHE A 172 -4.88 11.55 19.24
N HIS A 173 -6.06 11.59 18.64
CA HIS A 173 -6.28 12.10 17.29
C HIS A 173 -5.78 13.54 17.16
N ARG A 174 -6.14 14.44 18.08
CA ARG A 174 -5.65 15.83 18.08
C ARG A 174 -4.13 15.94 18.21
N LEU A 175 -3.52 15.09 19.03
CA LEU A 175 -2.05 15.05 19.18
C LEU A 175 -1.39 14.55 17.90
N TYR A 176 -1.97 13.55 17.25
CA TYR A 176 -1.49 13.01 15.99
C TYR A 176 -1.63 14.00 14.83
N ASP A 177 -2.75 14.72 14.75
CA ASP A 177 -2.95 15.80 13.78
C ASP A 177 -1.92 16.93 13.97
N PHE A 178 -1.68 17.33 15.23
CA PHE A 178 -0.64 18.31 15.53
C PHE A 178 0.76 17.83 15.07
N TYR A 179 1.09 16.57 15.28
CA TYR A 179 2.34 15.97 14.81
C TYR A 179 2.42 16.00 13.28
N ASN A 180 1.38 15.58 12.59
CA ASN A 180 1.33 15.55 11.13
C ASN A 180 1.38 16.95 10.51
N ASP A 181 0.74 17.94 11.14
CA ASP A 181 0.63 19.30 10.59
C ASP A 181 1.84 20.17 10.89
N ARG A 182 2.55 19.93 12.01
CA ARG A 182 3.62 20.82 12.47
C ARG A 182 4.99 20.17 12.53
N VAL A 183 5.09 18.91 12.91
CA VAL A 183 6.36 18.23 13.13
C VAL A 183 6.83 17.47 11.88
N LEU A 184 5.96 16.68 11.29
CA LEU A 184 6.28 15.86 10.13
C LEU A 184 6.78 16.67 8.92
N PRO A 185 6.19 17.82 8.54
CA PRO A 185 6.69 18.62 7.42
C PRO A 185 8.10 19.20 7.67
N VAL A 186 8.46 19.53 8.93
CA VAL A 186 9.78 20.02 9.27
C VAL A 186 10.81 18.90 9.11
N ILE A 187 10.50 17.70 9.61
CA ILE A 187 11.35 16.52 9.46
C ILE A 187 11.49 16.14 7.96
N ALA A 188 10.40 16.15 7.24
CA ALA A 188 10.37 15.82 5.82
C ALA A 188 11.25 16.77 4.98
N LYS A 189 11.18 18.08 5.21
CA LYS A 189 12.01 19.08 4.53
C LYS A 189 13.50 18.91 4.79
N THR A 190 13.89 18.37 5.94
CA THR A 190 15.32 18.16 6.27
C THR A 190 15.87 16.85 5.73
N LEU A 191 15.02 15.84 5.52
CA LEU A 191 15.43 14.49 5.15
C LEU A 191 15.18 14.14 3.68
N SER A 192 14.26 14.83 3.00
CA SER A 192 13.85 14.50 1.65
C SER A 192 14.02 15.65 0.67
N SER A 193 14.49 15.28 -0.53
CA SER A 193 14.49 16.18 -1.70
C SER A 193 13.12 16.33 -2.37
N ASN A 194 12.09 15.61 -1.91
CA ASN A 194 10.75 15.61 -2.51
C ASN A 194 9.67 15.94 -1.46
N ALA A 195 9.49 17.24 -1.17
CA ALA A 195 8.49 17.74 -0.25
C ALA A 195 7.04 17.42 -0.72
N GLU A 196 6.80 17.38 -2.02
CA GLU A 196 5.48 17.13 -2.62
C GLU A 196 4.93 15.73 -2.29
N ALA A 197 5.81 14.72 -2.25
CA ALA A 197 5.41 13.35 -1.89
C ALA A 197 4.90 13.27 -0.44
N TYR A 198 5.40 14.14 0.46
CA TYR A 198 4.93 14.18 1.86
C TYR A 198 3.65 14.96 2.04
N ASP A 199 3.47 16.03 1.28
CA ASP A 199 2.20 16.75 1.27
C ASP A 199 1.08 15.80 0.78
N TYR A 200 1.32 15.06 -0.30
CA TYR A 200 0.41 14.03 -0.79
C TYR A 200 0.15 12.94 0.25
N LEU A 201 1.18 12.44 0.94
CA LEU A 201 1.04 11.44 2.00
C LEU A 201 0.09 11.94 3.09
N ASN A 202 0.29 13.15 3.58
CA ASN A 202 -0.55 13.74 4.63
C ASN A 202 -1.99 13.97 4.15
N GLU A 203 -2.17 14.50 2.94
CA GLU A 203 -3.48 14.72 2.32
C GLU A 203 -4.22 13.39 2.13
N SER A 204 -3.54 12.37 1.59
CA SER A 204 -4.13 11.05 1.33
C SER A 204 -4.52 10.31 2.62
N ILE A 205 -3.79 10.49 3.73
CA ILE A 205 -4.15 9.92 5.03
C ILE A 205 -5.39 10.62 5.60
N LYS A 206 -5.46 11.95 5.51
CA LYS A 206 -6.62 12.72 6.02
C LYS A 206 -7.91 12.42 5.28
N ASP A 207 -7.83 12.21 3.96
CA ASP A 207 -8.98 11.86 3.10
C ASP A 207 -9.41 10.40 3.24
N TRP A 208 -8.54 9.53 3.79
CA TRP A 208 -8.79 8.10 3.89
C TRP A 208 -9.82 7.79 4.99
N PRO A 209 -10.73 6.81 4.80
CA PRO A 209 -11.75 6.46 5.78
C PRO A 209 -11.18 5.80 7.05
N ASP A 210 -12.02 5.79 8.09
CA ASP A 210 -11.75 5.06 9.32
C ASP A 210 -11.87 3.52 9.13
N GLN A 211 -11.49 2.78 10.16
CA GLN A 211 -11.48 1.32 10.18
C GLN A 211 -12.85 0.70 9.91
N GLN A 212 -13.92 1.30 10.43
CA GLN A 212 -15.27 0.77 10.27
C GLN A 212 -15.80 0.98 8.86
N THR A 213 -15.52 2.13 8.28
CA THR A 213 -15.88 2.46 6.91
C THR A 213 -15.14 1.56 5.91
N LEU A 214 -13.83 1.35 6.10
CA LEU A 214 -13.07 0.40 5.25
C LEU A 214 -13.60 -1.04 5.42
N ALA A 215 -13.91 -1.47 6.65
CA ALA A 215 -14.52 -2.78 6.87
C ALA A 215 -15.89 -2.91 6.18
N ALA A 216 -16.67 -1.83 6.11
CA ALA A 216 -17.94 -1.81 5.35
C ALA A 216 -17.70 -1.94 3.83
N TRP A 217 -16.66 -1.29 3.29
CA TRP A 217 -16.31 -1.42 1.86
C TRP A 217 -15.87 -2.85 1.52
N ILE A 218 -15.06 -3.47 2.39
CA ILE A 218 -14.63 -4.87 2.24
C ILE A 218 -15.85 -5.80 2.20
N ARG A 219 -16.81 -5.64 3.13
CA ARG A 219 -18.07 -6.44 3.11
C ARG A 219 -18.89 -6.19 1.84
N ALA A 220 -19.01 -4.93 1.42
CA ALA A 220 -19.76 -4.57 0.23
C ALA A 220 -19.16 -5.15 -1.06
N ALA A 221 -17.86 -5.43 -1.08
CA ALA A 221 -17.19 -6.13 -2.17
C ALA A 221 -17.42 -7.65 -2.18
N GLY A 222 -18.09 -8.21 -1.16
CA GLY A 222 -18.45 -9.64 -1.09
C GLY A 222 -17.61 -10.47 -0.11
N TRP A 223 -16.67 -9.86 0.60
CA TRP A 223 -15.87 -10.53 1.61
C TRP A 223 -16.67 -10.81 2.89
N THR A 224 -16.41 -11.92 3.55
CA THR A 224 -17.01 -12.36 4.83
C THR A 224 -15.99 -12.35 5.96
N ASP A 225 -16.43 -12.57 7.19
CA ASP A 225 -15.60 -12.62 8.41
C ASP A 225 -14.68 -11.40 8.57
N VAL A 226 -15.19 -10.23 8.15
CA VAL A 226 -14.44 -8.97 8.16
C VAL A 226 -14.21 -8.49 9.58
N ALA A 227 -12.96 -8.49 10.00
CA ALA A 227 -12.51 -7.98 11.29
C ALA A 227 -11.35 -7.00 11.12
N HIS A 228 -11.17 -6.10 12.07
CA HIS A 228 -10.01 -5.20 12.09
C HIS A 228 -9.35 -5.14 13.47
N ARG A 229 -8.08 -4.77 13.47
CA ARG A 229 -7.27 -4.52 14.66
C ARG A 229 -6.43 -3.27 14.49
N ASN A 230 -6.52 -2.35 15.45
CA ASN A 230 -5.70 -1.15 15.48
C ASN A 230 -4.24 -1.47 15.84
N LEU A 231 -3.32 -0.82 15.13
CA LEU A 231 -1.90 -0.75 15.43
C LEU A 231 -1.55 0.70 15.78
N SER A 232 -0.54 0.91 16.60
CA SER A 232 -0.06 2.25 17.00
C SER A 232 -1.23 3.17 17.41
N LEU A 233 -2.09 2.70 18.33
CA LEU A 233 -3.25 3.44 18.83
C LEU A 233 -4.30 3.83 17.75
N GLY A 234 -4.28 3.17 16.59
CA GLY A 234 -5.20 3.39 15.49
C GLY A 234 -4.71 4.30 14.38
N ILE A 235 -3.43 4.70 14.40
CA ILE A 235 -2.77 5.36 13.26
C ILE A 235 -2.78 4.44 12.03
N VAL A 236 -2.64 3.15 12.27
CA VAL A 236 -2.71 2.08 11.27
C VAL A 236 -3.71 1.04 11.72
N ALA A 237 -4.41 0.43 10.79
CA ALA A 237 -5.31 -0.69 11.05
C ALA A 237 -5.00 -1.87 10.11
N LEU A 238 -5.07 -3.08 10.68
CA LEU A 238 -5.10 -4.33 9.94
C LEU A 238 -6.54 -4.76 9.77
N HIS A 239 -6.95 -5.01 8.52
CA HIS A 239 -8.23 -5.67 8.19
C HIS A 239 -7.96 -7.08 7.71
N ARG A 240 -8.80 -8.01 8.13
CA ARG A 240 -8.81 -9.40 7.65
C ARG A 240 -10.20 -9.75 7.18
N ALA A 241 -10.27 -10.56 6.13
CA ALA A 241 -11.52 -11.08 5.61
C ALA A 241 -11.28 -12.42 4.90
N VAL A 242 -12.34 -13.14 4.58
CA VAL A 242 -12.31 -14.43 3.90
C VAL A 242 -13.24 -14.35 2.68
N LYS A 243 -12.82 -14.93 1.55
CA LYS A 243 -13.71 -15.14 0.40
C LYS A 243 -14.69 -16.26 0.74
N PRO A 244 -16.00 -16.09 0.52
CA PRO A 244 -16.98 -17.17 0.68
C PRO A 244 -16.62 -18.41 -0.15
N VAL A 245 -17.00 -19.59 0.34
CA VAL A 245 -16.86 -20.88 -0.37
C VAL A 245 -17.99 -21.07 -1.36
#